data_e937aca2e9204973039c71e0cfb06a77
#
_entry.id   e937aca2e9204973039c71e0cfb06a77
#
_cell.length_a   1.000
_cell.length_b   1.000
_cell.length_c   1.000
_cell.angle_alpha   90.00
_cell.angle_beta   90.00
_cell.angle_gamma   90.00
#
_symmetry.space_group_name_H-M   'P 1'
#
loop_
_entity.id
_entity.type
_entity.pdbx_description
1 polymer ?
#
loop_
_entity_poly.entity_id
_entity_poly.type
_entity_poly.pdbx_seq_one_letter_code
_entity_poly.pdbx_strand_id
1 'polypeptide(L)'
;MIQRHRTKAVKVGPVTIGGDAPVVVQSMTNTDTADVDATAAQIRSLACAGSELVRLTVNTAEAAEAVPRIRDVLDAAGVDVPLIGDFHFNGHRLLAEHPACAETLAKYRINPGNVGSGEKKDVQFAAMIETAIRYDRPVRIGVNWGSLDKALVVRMMDENAQRAELLDAAAMTHEIMVTSALESAHKAEAIGLPRDHIVLSCKMSSVQDLITVYRLLASRTDHALHLGLTEAGMGSKGIVASSTALAVLLEEGIGDTIRISLTPEPDGDRTGEVRVAQEILQSMGLRAFVPVVIACPGCGRTTSTYFQQLAQDVQSYLRQQMPLWREHYPGVETMDVAVMGCVVNGPGESKHANIGISLPGTGERPAAPVYIDGEKAVTLKGKGITKAFLAIVEDYVRSHYGGEH
;
A
#
# COMPACT_ATOMS: atom_id res chain seq x y z
N MET A 1 -7.74 7.44 -18.99
CA MET A 1 -7.05 6.35 -18.26
C MET A 1 -5.57 6.69 -18.19
N ILE A 2 -4.96 6.57 -17.03
CA ILE A 2 -3.51 6.79 -16.81
C ILE A 2 -2.75 5.74 -17.62
N GLN A 3 -1.80 6.18 -18.46
CA GLN A 3 -0.92 5.26 -19.18
C GLN A 3 0.20 4.80 -18.25
N ARG A 4 0.15 3.55 -17.81
CA ARG A 4 1.16 3.00 -16.89
C ARG A 4 2.51 2.78 -17.60
N HIS A 5 3.58 3.04 -16.87
CA HIS A 5 4.93 2.64 -17.24
C HIS A 5 4.98 1.11 -17.39
N ARG A 6 5.49 0.62 -18.50
CA ARG A 6 5.55 -0.82 -18.80
C ARG A 6 6.67 -1.46 -17.98
N THR A 7 6.28 -2.34 -17.05
CA THR A 7 7.21 -3.08 -16.21
C THR A 7 7.07 -4.59 -16.40
N LYS A 8 8.09 -5.35 -15.99
CA LYS A 8 8.01 -6.81 -15.93
C LYS A 8 7.07 -7.23 -14.81
N ALA A 9 6.20 -8.20 -15.09
CA ALA A 9 5.34 -8.80 -14.08
C ALA A 9 6.15 -9.73 -13.19
N VAL A 10 6.09 -9.53 -11.87
CA VAL A 10 6.76 -10.32 -10.84
C VAL A 10 5.72 -11.05 -10.01
N LYS A 11 5.80 -12.37 -9.94
CA LYS A 11 4.90 -13.20 -9.11
C LYS A 11 5.44 -13.32 -7.68
N VAL A 12 4.56 -13.07 -6.70
CA VAL A 12 4.85 -13.23 -5.26
C VAL A 12 3.76 -14.09 -4.65
N GLY A 13 3.92 -15.40 -4.66
CA GLY A 13 2.80 -16.32 -4.41
C GLY A 13 1.66 -16.08 -5.42
N PRO A 14 0.42 -15.90 -4.96
CA PRO A 14 -0.72 -15.62 -5.85
C PRO A 14 -0.78 -14.17 -6.36
N VAL A 15 0.05 -13.26 -5.80
CA VAL A 15 0.01 -11.83 -6.13
C VAL A 15 0.99 -11.51 -7.25
N THR A 16 0.54 -10.77 -8.26
CA THR A 16 1.37 -10.26 -9.35
C THR A 16 1.66 -8.77 -9.16
N ILE A 17 2.93 -8.38 -9.22
CA ILE A 17 3.40 -6.99 -9.15
C ILE A 17 3.91 -6.57 -10.53
N GLY A 18 3.44 -5.45 -11.07
CA GLY A 18 3.89 -4.96 -12.38
C GLY A 18 3.16 -5.57 -13.56
N GLY A 19 3.63 -5.30 -14.76
CA GLY A 19 2.90 -5.60 -15.98
C GLY A 19 1.55 -4.87 -16.01
N ASP A 20 0.50 -5.59 -16.39
CA ASP A 20 -0.87 -5.07 -16.43
C ASP A 20 -1.63 -5.29 -15.11
N ALA A 21 -0.98 -5.88 -14.08
CA ALA A 21 -1.62 -6.13 -12.78
C ALA A 21 -1.94 -4.82 -12.04
N PRO A 22 -3.02 -4.76 -11.25
CA PRO A 22 -3.33 -3.60 -10.41
C PRO A 22 -2.19 -3.24 -9.45
N VAL A 23 -2.10 -1.97 -9.07
CA VAL A 23 -1.10 -1.54 -8.07
C VAL A 23 -1.36 -2.24 -6.74
N VAL A 24 -0.37 -2.95 -6.23
CA VAL A 24 -0.47 -3.81 -5.05
C VAL A 24 -0.23 -3.04 -3.76
N VAL A 25 -1.07 -3.25 -2.75
CA VAL A 25 -0.91 -2.68 -1.40
C VAL A 25 -0.09 -3.63 -0.53
N GLN A 26 1.07 -3.17 -0.07
CA GLN A 26 1.94 -3.88 0.86
C GLN A 26 1.97 -3.18 2.22
N SER A 27 2.03 -3.96 3.30
CA SER A 27 2.26 -3.48 4.66
C SER A 27 3.49 -4.09 5.32
N MET A 28 3.72 -3.77 6.58
CA MET A 28 4.82 -4.31 7.37
C MET A 28 4.43 -4.40 8.85
N THR A 29 4.81 -5.50 9.50
CA THR A 29 4.70 -5.63 10.95
C THR A 29 5.70 -4.74 11.69
N ASN A 30 5.40 -4.43 12.94
CA ASN A 30 6.32 -3.79 13.89
C ASN A 30 6.46 -4.59 15.19
N THR A 31 5.94 -5.81 15.23
CA THR A 31 6.16 -6.77 16.32
C THR A 31 7.58 -7.34 16.25
N ASP A 32 8.07 -7.87 17.35
CA ASP A 32 9.22 -8.76 17.34
C ASP A 32 8.82 -10.04 16.60
N THR A 33 9.51 -10.35 15.50
CA THR A 33 9.17 -11.53 14.68
C THR A 33 9.38 -12.85 15.44
N ALA A 34 10.25 -12.86 16.45
CA ALA A 34 10.43 -14.04 17.32
C ALA A 34 9.19 -14.34 18.17
N ASP A 35 8.34 -13.33 18.43
CA ASP A 35 7.01 -13.52 19.03
C ASP A 35 6.00 -13.93 17.96
N VAL A 36 5.82 -15.25 17.82
CA VAL A 36 4.95 -15.87 16.81
C VAL A 36 3.50 -15.40 16.91
N ASP A 37 2.95 -15.38 18.14
CA ASP A 37 1.54 -15.08 18.35
C ASP A 37 1.22 -13.60 18.07
N ALA A 38 2.03 -12.69 18.60
CA ALA A 38 1.87 -11.26 18.35
C ALA A 38 2.05 -10.93 16.85
N THR A 39 3.04 -11.54 16.20
CA THR A 39 3.30 -11.30 14.77
C THR A 39 2.20 -11.88 13.88
N ALA A 40 1.75 -13.10 14.15
CA ALA A 40 0.63 -13.69 13.41
C ALA A 40 -0.68 -12.91 13.58
N ALA A 41 -0.97 -12.44 14.81
CA ALA A 41 -2.14 -11.60 15.08
C ALA A 41 -2.08 -10.28 14.29
N GLN A 42 -0.93 -9.62 14.25
CA GLN A 42 -0.75 -8.38 13.50
C GLN A 42 -0.83 -8.61 11.99
N ILE A 43 -0.23 -9.68 11.45
CA ILE A 43 -0.33 -10.05 10.02
C ILE A 43 -1.80 -10.28 9.65
N ARG A 44 -2.56 -11.03 10.48
CA ARG A 44 -3.99 -11.25 10.25
C ARG A 44 -4.77 -9.94 10.21
N SER A 45 -4.50 -9.01 11.13
CA SER A 45 -5.14 -7.69 11.14
C SER A 45 -4.83 -6.89 9.87
N LEU A 46 -3.58 -6.91 9.40
CA LEU A 46 -3.15 -6.24 8.18
C LEU A 46 -3.80 -6.87 6.93
N ALA A 47 -3.86 -8.21 6.86
CA ALA A 47 -4.52 -8.92 5.76
C ALA A 47 -6.04 -8.64 5.74
N CYS A 48 -6.70 -8.67 6.89
CA CYS A 48 -8.12 -8.32 7.00
C CYS A 48 -8.40 -6.87 6.60
N ALA A 49 -7.46 -5.95 6.82
CA ALA A 49 -7.55 -4.57 6.34
C ALA A 49 -7.34 -4.45 4.82
N GLY A 50 -6.93 -5.54 4.14
CA GLY A 50 -6.73 -5.60 2.69
C GLY A 50 -5.28 -5.40 2.24
N SER A 51 -4.30 -5.65 3.13
CA SER A 51 -2.89 -5.76 2.70
C SER A 51 -2.72 -7.04 1.89
N GLU A 52 -2.22 -6.90 0.67
CA GLU A 52 -2.05 -8.02 -0.26
C GLU A 52 -0.69 -8.72 -0.08
N LEU A 53 0.26 -8.04 0.56
CA LEU A 53 1.59 -8.53 0.90
C LEU A 53 1.96 -8.00 2.27
N VAL A 54 2.47 -8.84 3.16
CA VAL A 54 2.92 -8.41 4.49
C VAL A 54 4.41 -8.69 4.66
N ARG A 55 5.18 -7.66 5.00
CA ARG A 55 6.61 -7.75 5.29
C ARG A 55 6.86 -7.83 6.78
N LEU A 56 7.75 -8.73 7.18
CA LEU A 56 8.25 -8.89 8.55
C LEU A 56 9.79 -8.81 8.57
N THR A 57 10.36 -8.40 9.69
CA THR A 57 11.81 -8.28 9.86
C THR A 57 12.39 -9.64 10.23
N VAL A 58 13.45 -10.08 9.52
CA VAL A 58 14.20 -11.30 9.85
C VAL A 58 15.65 -10.91 10.13
N ASN A 59 15.96 -10.63 11.39
CA ASN A 59 17.23 -10.06 11.83
C ASN A 59 18.01 -10.95 12.82
N THR A 60 17.37 -11.97 13.38
CA THR A 60 17.97 -12.94 14.32
C THR A 60 17.64 -14.38 13.92
N ALA A 61 18.32 -15.33 14.52
CA ALA A 61 18.03 -16.76 14.33
C ALA A 61 16.63 -17.11 14.84
N GLU A 62 16.24 -16.58 15.98
CA GLU A 62 14.91 -16.78 16.59
C GLU A 62 13.80 -16.24 15.68
N ALA A 63 14.01 -15.07 15.06
CA ALA A 63 13.09 -14.52 14.08
C ALA A 63 12.98 -15.43 12.83
N ALA A 64 14.10 -15.98 12.34
CA ALA A 64 14.09 -16.90 11.21
C ALA A 64 13.37 -18.23 11.55
N GLU A 65 13.58 -18.78 12.75
CA GLU A 65 12.87 -19.97 13.23
C GLU A 65 11.38 -19.75 13.46
N ALA A 66 10.98 -18.51 13.78
CA ALA A 66 9.58 -18.15 13.97
C ALA A 66 8.79 -18.09 12.67
N VAL A 67 9.41 -17.75 11.53
CA VAL A 67 8.71 -17.54 10.24
C VAL A 67 7.85 -18.73 9.82
N PRO A 68 8.32 -19.99 9.76
CA PRO A 68 7.46 -21.12 9.42
C PRO A 68 6.33 -21.34 10.44
N ARG A 69 6.59 -21.12 11.73
CA ARG A 69 5.56 -21.24 12.78
C ARG A 69 4.47 -20.14 12.64
N ILE A 70 4.87 -18.92 12.28
CA ILE A 70 3.92 -17.85 11.95
C ILE A 70 3.04 -18.27 10.77
N ARG A 71 3.62 -18.88 9.73
CA ARG A 71 2.86 -19.37 8.58
C ARG A 71 1.84 -20.43 9.00
N ASP A 72 2.25 -21.41 9.83
CA ASP A 72 1.35 -22.45 10.32
C ASP A 72 0.15 -21.88 11.09
N VAL A 73 0.37 -20.86 11.93
CA VAL A 73 -0.70 -20.16 12.67
C VAL A 73 -1.65 -19.43 11.73
N LEU A 74 -1.11 -18.79 10.69
CA LEU A 74 -1.90 -18.06 9.69
C LEU A 74 -2.72 -19.03 8.82
N ASP A 75 -2.12 -20.15 8.41
CA ASP A 75 -2.79 -21.19 7.62
C ASP A 75 -3.93 -21.83 8.40
N ALA A 76 -3.73 -22.12 9.68
CA ALA A 76 -4.78 -22.59 10.58
C ALA A 76 -5.94 -21.59 10.75
N ALA A 77 -5.66 -20.30 10.56
CA ALA A 77 -6.64 -19.22 10.59
C ALA A 77 -7.24 -18.89 9.20
N GLY A 78 -6.87 -19.62 8.14
CA GLY A 78 -7.33 -19.37 6.76
C GLY A 78 -6.79 -18.06 6.15
N VAL A 79 -5.63 -17.61 6.58
CA VAL A 79 -5.00 -16.37 6.09
C VAL A 79 -3.79 -16.72 5.22
N ASP A 80 -3.92 -16.62 3.91
CA ASP A 80 -2.90 -17.03 2.92
C ASP A 80 -2.05 -15.87 2.37
N VAL A 81 -2.08 -14.69 3.02
CA VAL A 81 -1.31 -13.52 2.59
C VAL A 81 0.18 -13.86 2.48
N PRO A 82 0.84 -13.54 1.32
CA PRO A 82 2.26 -13.82 1.14
C PRO A 82 3.14 -13.03 2.10
N LEU A 83 4.10 -13.71 2.73
CA LEU A 83 5.05 -13.13 3.67
C LEU A 83 6.35 -12.72 2.95
N ILE A 84 6.86 -11.54 3.31
CA ILE A 84 8.11 -11.00 2.76
C ILE A 84 9.12 -10.87 3.88
N GLY A 85 10.29 -11.49 3.75
CA GLY A 85 11.38 -11.34 4.70
C GLY A 85 12.21 -10.07 4.42
N ASP A 86 12.39 -9.24 5.45
CA ASP A 86 13.25 -8.05 5.39
C ASP A 86 14.61 -8.37 6.01
N PHE A 87 15.64 -8.47 5.17
CA PHE A 87 16.98 -8.87 5.57
C PHE A 87 17.97 -7.70 5.53
N HIS A 88 18.78 -7.62 6.57
CA HIS A 88 19.90 -6.70 6.70
C HIS A 88 21.14 -7.47 7.15
N PHE A 89 22.33 -6.93 7.00
CA PHE A 89 23.65 -7.39 7.47
C PHE A 89 23.91 -8.90 7.45
N ASN A 90 23.17 -9.70 8.19
CA ASN A 90 23.32 -11.16 8.37
C ASN A 90 22.33 -12.01 7.56
N GLY A 91 21.55 -11.40 6.65
CA GLY A 91 20.52 -12.11 5.88
C GLY A 91 21.05 -13.32 5.11
N HIS A 92 22.26 -13.25 4.56
CA HIS A 92 22.92 -14.36 3.88
C HIS A 92 23.11 -15.60 4.79
N ARG A 93 23.43 -15.36 6.08
CA ARG A 93 23.54 -16.43 7.07
C ARG A 93 22.18 -16.98 7.45
N LEU A 94 21.25 -16.10 7.78
CA LEU A 94 19.91 -16.51 8.22
C LEU A 94 19.19 -17.35 7.15
N LEU A 95 19.29 -16.96 5.88
CA LEU A 95 18.73 -17.73 4.78
C LEU A 95 19.41 -19.09 4.56
N ALA A 96 20.73 -19.19 4.81
CA ALA A 96 21.49 -20.42 4.65
C ALA A 96 21.29 -21.38 5.85
N GLU A 97 21.29 -20.86 7.07
CA GLU A 97 21.18 -21.63 8.32
C GLU A 97 19.74 -22.05 8.64
N HIS A 98 18.72 -21.32 8.11
CA HIS A 98 17.29 -21.57 8.32
C HIS A 98 16.55 -21.81 7.00
N PRO A 99 16.73 -22.95 6.32
CA PRO A 99 16.12 -23.23 5.02
C PRO A 99 14.58 -23.20 5.05
N ALA A 100 13.95 -23.61 6.16
CA ALA A 100 12.50 -23.52 6.32
C ALA A 100 11.99 -22.06 6.28
N CYS A 101 12.74 -21.10 6.82
CA CYS A 101 12.44 -19.69 6.69
C CYS A 101 12.52 -19.22 5.22
N ALA A 102 13.61 -19.60 4.54
CA ALA A 102 13.81 -19.24 3.14
C ALA A 102 12.69 -19.79 2.23
N GLU A 103 12.26 -21.02 2.47
CA GLU A 103 11.18 -21.67 1.72
C GLU A 103 9.79 -21.07 2.01
N THR A 104 9.51 -20.72 3.26
CA THR A 104 8.23 -20.17 3.69
C THR A 104 7.97 -18.77 3.14
N LEU A 105 9.01 -17.95 3.01
CA LEU A 105 8.89 -16.59 2.52
C LEU A 105 8.59 -16.56 1.01
N ALA A 106 7.60 -15.76 0.63
CA ALA A 106 7.21 -15.60 -0.77
C ALA A 106 8.10 -14.60 -1.54
N LYS A 107 8.84 -13.74 -0.83
CA LYS A 107 9.78 -12.77 -1.42
C LYS A 107 10.81 -12.33 -0.39
N TYR A 108 12.01 -11.99 -0.84
CA TYR A 108 13.05 -11.41 0.02
C TYR A 108 13.22 -9.93 -0.27
N ARG A 109 13.41 -9.12 0.77
CA ARG A 109 13.87 -7.74 0.62
C ARG A 109 15.33 -7.65 1.06
N ILE A 110 16.16 -7.14 0.16
CA ILE A 110 17.58 -6.93 0.37
C ILE A 110 17.89 -5.44 0.21
N ASN A 111 18.60 -4.86 1.19
CA ASN A 111 19.16 -3.52 1.05
C ASN A 111 20.65 -3.64 0.68
N PRO A 112 21.04 -3.31 -0.55
CA PRO A 112 22.42 -3.50 -1.00
C PRO A 112 23.44 -2.67 -0.22
N GLY A 113 23.04 -1.56 0.42
CA GLY A 113 23.89 -0.78 1.32
C GLY A 113 24.16 -1.44 2.67
N ASN A 114 23.37 -2.44 3.07
CA ASN A 114 23.42 -3.08 4.39
C ASN A 114 23.74 -4.59 4.33
N VAL A 115 24.16 -5.13 3.20
CA VAL A 115 24.46 -6.56 3.06
C VAL A 115 25.83 -6.89 3.66
N GLY A 116 26.75 -5.95 3.69
CA GLY A 116 28.09 -6.13 4.20
C GLY A 116 28.97 -4.93 3.85
N SER A 117 30.26 -5.02 4.10
CA SER A 117 31.24 -3.98 3.76
C SER A 117 32.45 -4.56 3.01
N GLY A 118 33.01 -3.77 2.09
CA GLY A 118 34.18 -4.13 1.30
C GLY A 118 33.93 -5.37 0.43
N GLU A 119 34.93 -6.20 0.23
CA GLU A 119 34.88 -7.40 -0.61
C GLU A 119 33.84 -8.43 -0.15
N LYS A 120 33.51 -8.47 1.14
CA LYS A 120 32.49 -9.37 1.68
C LYS A 120 31.08 -9.05 1.21
N LYS A 121 30.80 -7.79 0.84
CA LYS A 121 29.49 -7.35 0.40
C LYS A 121 29.00 -8.11 -0.82
N ASP A 122 29.81 -8.23 -1.85
CA ASP A 122 29.43 -8.89 -3.10
C ASP A 122 29.20 -10.40 -2.89
N VAL A 123 30.02 -11.05 -2.05
CA VAL A 123 29.85 -12.47 -1.69
C VAL A 123 28.55 -12.68 -0.90
N GLN A 124 28.26 -11.81 0.06
CA GLN A 124 27.05 -11.92 0.88
C GLN A 124 25.79 -11.62 0.07
N PHE A 125 25.85 -10.64 -0.82
CA PHE A 125 24.75 -10.35 -1.77
C PHE A 125 24.52 -11.54 -2.69
N ALA A 126 25.57 -12.10 -3.28
CA ALA A 126 25.49 -13.28 -4.15
C ALA A 126 24.84 -14.47 -3.43
N ALA A 127 25.26 -14.78 -2.21
CA ALA A 127 24.67 -15.87 -1.43
C ALA A 127 23.16 -15.71 -1.19
N MET A 128 22.68 -14.48 -0.98
CA MET A 128 21.24 -14.20 -0.84
C MET A 128 20.50 -14.38 -2.17
N ILE A 129 21.08 -13.95 -3.28
CA ILE A 129 20.51 -14.12 -4.63
C ILE A 129 20.49 -15.59 -5.02
N GLU A 130 21.55 -16.34 -4.77
CA GLU A 130 21.61 -17.80 -5.01
C GLU A 130 20.54 -18.54 -4.20
N THR A 131 20.28 -18.11 -2.96
CA THR A 131 19.20 -18.66 -2.16
C THR A 131 17.84 -18.33 -2.78
N ALA A 132 17.63 -17.10 -3.27
CA ALA A 132 16.42 -16.71 -3.95
C ALA A 132 16.17 -17.54 -5.23
N ILE A 133 17.21 -17.79 -6.02
CA ILE A 133 17.16 -18.68 -7.20
C ILE A 133 16.79 -20.12 -6.78
N ARG A 134 17.46 -20.65 -5.74
CA ARG A 134 17.23 -22.02 -5.26
C ARG A 134 15.78 -22.28 -4.87
N TYR A 135 15.13 -21.31 -4.21
CA TYR A 135 13.75 -21.43 -3.74
C TYR A 135 12.72 -20.79 -4.67
N ASP A 136 13.15 -20.31 -5.85
CA ASP A 136 12.28 -19.61 -6.82
C ASP A 136 11.55 -18.44 -6.16
N ARG A 137 12.29 -17.57 -5.47
CA ARG A 137 11.72 -16.39 -4.76
C ARG A 137 12.15 -15.10 -5.42
N PRO A 138 11.22 -14.22 -5.77
CA PRO A 138 11.56 -12.88 -6.22
C PRO A 138 12.23 -12.07 -5.10
N VAL A 139 13.03 -11.11 -5.53
CA VAL A 139 13.79 -10.23 -4.63
C VAL A 139 13.39 -8.78 -4.86
N ARG A 140 13.11 -8.05 -3.77
CA ARG A 140 13.09 -6.60 -3.84
C ARG A 140 14.44 -6.03 -3.42
N ILE A 141 15.15 -5.42 -4.36
CA ILE A 141 16.34 -4.62 -4.11
C ILE A 141 15.87 -3.24 -3.63
N GLY A 142 16.06 -3.00 -2.33
CA GLY A 142 15.48 -1.83 -1.66
C GLY A 142 16.56 -0.87 -1.19
N VAL A 143 16.87 0.15 -1.99
CA VAL A 143 17.81 1.22 -1.65
C VAL A 143 17.11 2.27 -0.80
N ASN A 144 17.79 2.70 0.28
CA ASN A 144 17.39 3.83 1.12
C ASN A 144 18.52 4.86 1.12
N TRP A 145 18.20 6.13 0.98
CA TRP A 145 19.19 7.20 0.93
C TRP A 145 20.08 7.25 2.18
N GLY A 146 19.53 6.97 3.36
CA GLY A 146 20.26 6.96 4.64
C GLY A 146 21.22 5.78 4.82
N SER A 147 21.27 4.82 3.88
CA SER A 147 22.12 3.62 3.96
C SER A 147 22.75 3.26 2.62
N LEU A 148 23.25 4.25 1.91
CA LEU A 148 23.97 4.07 0.65
C LEU A 148 25.35 3.42 0.88
N ASP A 149 25.79 2.68 -0.12
CA ASP A 149 27.14 2.10 -0.14
C ASP A 149 28.20 3.22 -0.25
N LYS A 150 29.06 3.31 0.76
CA LYS A 150 30.11 4.33 0.83
C LYS A 150 31.08 4.27 -0.34
N ALA A 151 31.45 3.08 -0.81
CA ALA A 151 32.35 2.92 -1.94
C ALA A 151 31.74 3.43 -3.25
N LEU A 152 30.45 3.15 -3.47
CA LEU A 152 29.70 3.69 -4.59
C LEU A 152 29.63 5.23 -4.52
N VAL A 153 29.32 5.77 -3.34
CA VAL A 153 29.26 7.24 -3.14
C VAL A 153 30.59 7.88 -3.50
N VAL A 154 31.72 7.38 -2.98
CA VAL A 154 33.05 7.91 -3.27
C VAL A 154 33.34 7.84 -4.77
N ARG A 155 33.17 6.67 -5.41
CA ARG A 155 33.41 6.50 -6.84
C ARG A 155 32.61 7.52 -7.68
N MET A 156 31.34 7.66 -7.41
CA MET A 156 30.48 8.55 -8.18
C MET A 156 30.77 10.03 -7.92
N MET A 157 31.23 10.39 -6.73
CA MET A 157 31.71 11.76 -6.44
C MET A 157 32.99 12.08 -7.19
N ASP A 158 33.93 11.12 -7.27
CA ASP A 158 35.16 11.26 -8.04
C ASP A 158 34.88 11.39 -9.55
N GLU A 159 33.96 10.57 -10.06
CA GLU A 159 33.49 10.68 -11.44
C GLU A 159 32.80 12.01 -11.72
N ASN A 160 31.98 12.52 -10.76
CA ASN A 160 31.37 13.83 -10.89
C ASN A 160 32.40 14.96 -10.99
N ALA A 161 33.47 14.91 -10.18
CA ALA A 161 34.56 15.91 -10.21
C ALA A 161 35.29 15.99 -11.57
N GLN A 162 35.18 14.96 -12.41
CA GLN A 162 35.79 14.92 -13.75
C GLN A 162 34.81 15.33 -14.87
N ARG A 163 33.54 15.64 -14.57
CA ARG A 163 32.57 16.08 -15.57
C ARG A 163 32.83 17.51 -16.02
N ALA A 164 32.52 17.78 -17.28
CA ALA A 164 32.54 19.14 -17.81
C ALA A 164 31.50 20.06 -17.13
N GLU A 165 30.34 19.49 -16.81
CA GLU A 165 29.27 20.10 -16.01
C GLU A 165 29.03 19.28 -14.75
N LEU A 166 29.33 19.87 -13.59
CA LEU A 166 29.16 19.21 -12.30
C LEU A 166 27.68 19.10 -11.94
N LEU A 167 27.30 17.95 -11.49
CA LEU A 167 26.02 17.81 -10.80
C LEU A 167 26.13 18.44 -9.41
N ASP A 168 25.07 19.11 -8.98
CA ASP A 168 24.95 19.57 -7.60
C ASP A 168 24.73 18.40 -6.62
N ALA A 169 24.77 18.68 -5.33
CA ALA A 169 24.68 17.65 -4.29
C ALA A 169 23.37 16.86 -4.34
N ALA A 170 22.25 17.52 -4.69
CA ALA A 170 20.94 16.86 -4.76
C ALA A 170 20.87 15.94 -5.98
N ALA A 171 21.23 16.46 -7.16
CA ALA A 171 21.27 15.67 -8.40
C ALA A 171 22.25 14.49 -8.28
N MET A 172 23.39 14.70 -7.62
CA MET A 172 24.35 13.63 -7.36
C MET A 172 23.77 12.54 -6.45
N THR A 173 23.03 12.92 -5.40
CA THR A 173 22.36 11.97 -4.53
C THR A 173 21.32 11.13 -5.30
N HIS A 174 20.53 11.77 -6.17
CA HIS A 174 19.55 11.09 -7.01
C HIS A 174 20.21 10.06 -7.95
N GLU A 175 21.31 10.45 -8.58
CA GLU A 175 22.08 9.55 -9.46
C GLU A 175 22.67 8.37 -8.69
N ILE A 176 23.24 8.60 -7.49
CA ILE A 176 23.76 7.51 -6.65
C ILE A 176 22.67 6.52 -6.25
N MET A 177 21.48 7.02 -5.89
CA MET A 177 20.32 6.17 -5.53
C MET A 177 19.92 5.24 -6.68
N VAL A 178 19.77 5.81 -7.87
CA VAL A 178 19.36 5.06 -9.08
C VAL A 178 20.46 4.10 -9.50
N THR A 179 21.70 4.54 -9.53
CA THR A 179 22.85 3.70 -9.88
C THR A 179 22.98 2.51 -8.93
N SER A 180 22.83 2.75 -7.61
CA SER A 180 22.85 1.68 -6.60
C SER A 180 21.80 0.60 -6.88
N ALA A 181 20.60 1.00 -7.25
CA ALA A 181 19.51 0.06 -7.56
C ALA A 181 19.79 -0.72 -8.85
N LEU A 182 20.19 -0.03 -9.91
CA LEU A 182 20.45 -0.64 -11.22
C LEU A 182 21.67 -1.57 -11.23
N GLU A 183 22.79 -1.15 -10.64
CA GLU A 183 23.98 -2.01 -10.51
C GLU A 183 23.68 -3.26 -9.69
N SER A 184 22.89 -3.12 -8.62
CA SER A 184 22.49 -4.28 -7.81
C SER A 184 21.55 -5.22 -8.57
N ALA A 185 20.64 -4.70 -9.40
CA ALA A 185 19.80 -5.51 -10.28
C ALA A 185 20.65 -6.27 -11.32
N HIS A 186 21.55 -5.58 -12.01
CA HIS A 186 22.47 -6.21 -12.97
C HIS A 186 23.34 -7.29 -12.33
N LYS A 187 23.83 -7.06 -11.10
CA LYS A 187 24.56 -8.09 -10.35
C LYS A 187 23.68 -9.31 -10.07
N ALA A 188 22.43 -9.12 -9.66
CA ALA A 188 21.51 -10.22 -9.42
C ALA A 188 21.19 -11.01 -10.70
N GLU A 189 20.97 -10.30 -11.82
CA GLU A 189 20.81 -10.92 -13.14
C GLU A 189 22.06 -11.71 -13.58
N ALA A 190 23.25 -11.16 -13.36
CA ALA A 190 24.51 -11.83 -13.68
C ALA A 190 24.76 -13.12 -12.87
N ILE A 191 24.22 -13.20 -11.65
CA ILE A 191 24.22 -14.41 -10.80
C ILE A 191 23.20 -15.44 -11.32
N GLY A 192 22.20 -15.01 -12.08
CA GLY A 192 21.19 -15.88 -12.68
C GLY A 192 19.75 -15.65 -12.20
N LEU A 193 19.50 -14.61 -11.41
CA LEU A 193 18.11 -14.26 -11.01
C LEU A 193 17.36 -13.69 -12.23
N PRO A 194 16.21 -14.28 -12.62
CA PRO A 194 15.44 -13.77 -13.77
C PRO A 194 14.96 -12.34 -13.54
N ARG A 195 14.86 -11.55 -14.61
CA ARG A 195 14.41 -10.14 -14.56
C ARG A 195 13.00 -9.99 -13.99
N ASP A 196 12.12 -10.94 -14.25
CA ASP A 196 10.76 -11.03 -13.72
C ASP A 196 10.69 -11.52 -12.24
N HIS A 197 11.84 -11.66 -11.60
CA HIS A 197 12.00 -11.92 -10.16
C HIS A 197 12.58 -10.71 -9.41
N ILE A 198 12.73 -9.55 -10.06
CA ILE A 198 13.33 -8.37 -9.46
C ILE A 198 12.30 -7.23 -9.35
N VAL A 199 12.16 -6.71 -8.14
CA VAL A 199 11.42 -5.48 -7.84
C VAL A 199 12.41 -4.44 -7.32
N LEU A 200 12.36 -3.20 -7.78
CA LEU A 200 13.24 -2.13 -7.32
C LEU A 200 12.51 -1.13 -6.44
N SER A 201 13.22 -0.56 -5.50
CA SER A 201 12.75 0.60 -4.73
C SER A 201 13.90 1.51 -4.30
N CYS A 202 13.72 2.82 -4.46
CA CYS A 202 14.63 3.88 -4.07
C CYS A 202 13.90 4.85 -3.15
N LYS A 203 14.04 4.67 -1.83
CA LYS A 203 13.27 5.44 -0.86
C LYS A 203 14.01 6.68 -0.39
N MET A 204 13.31 7.83 -0.48
CA MET A 204 13.73 9.14 0.02
C MET A 204 12.78 9.60 1.13
N SER A 205 13.22 10.53 1.95
CA SER A 205 12.39 11.16 3.01
C SER A 205 11.71 12.45 2.56
N SER A 206 12.19 13.06 1.49
CA SER A 206 11.63 14.25 0.85
C SER A 206 10.71 13.86 -0.30
N VAL A 207 9.57 14.54 -0.41
CA VAL A 207 8.58 14.33 -1.49
C VAL A 207 9.20 14.61 -2.86
N GLN A 208 9.88 15.76 -3.01
CA GLN A 208 10.45 16.17 -4.30
C GLN A 208 11.58 15.25 -4.74
N ASP A 209 12.44 14.85 -3.81
CA ASP A 209 13.53 13.92 -4.10
C ASP A 209 12.99 12.54 -4.51
N LEU A 210 11.93 12.06 -3.82
CA LEU A 210 11.30 10.79 -4.19
C LEU A 210 10.77 10.83 -5.61
N ILE A 211 10.03 11.87 -5.97
CA ILE A 211 9.47 12.06 -7.32
C ILE A 211 10.59 12.07 -8.35
N THR A 212 11.65 12.85 -8.12
CA THR A 212 12.78 12.96 -9.04
C THR A 212 13.50 11.63 -9.23
N VAL A 213 13.79 10.92 -8.13
CA VAL A 213 14.49 9.62 -8.16
C VAL A 213 13.66 8.57 -8.92
N TYR A 214 12.33 8.51 -8.71
CA TYR A 214 11.52 7.50 -9.40
C TYR A 214 11.26 7.84 -10.87
N ARG A 215 11.16 9.10 -11.25
CA ARG A 215 11.15 9.50 -12.68
C ARG A 215 12.44 9.08 -13.37
N LEU A 216 13.57 9.30 -12.71
CA LEU A 216 14.87 8.91 -13.24
C LEU A 216 15.01 7.39 -13.31
N LEU A 217 14.59 6.67 -12.27
CA LEU A 217 14.62 5.21 -12.24
C LEU A 217 13.71 4.61 -13.33
N ALA A 218 12.47 5.07 -13.45
CA ALA A 218 11.53 4.60 -14.45
C ALA A 218 12.00 4.83 -15.88
N SER A 219 12.72 5.93 -16.14
CA SER A 219 13.30 6.19 -17.46
C SER A 219 14.44 5.24 -17.86
N ARG A 220 14.98 4.46 -16.91
CA ARG A 220 16.19 3.63 -17.11
C ARG A 220 15.94 2.13 -16.93
N THR A 221 14.76 1.71 -16.52
CA THR A 221 14.46 0.30 -16.26
C THR A 221 13.01 -0.07 -16.52
N ASP A 222 12.79 -1.34 -16.84
CA ASP A 222 11.48 -1.98 -16.95
C ASP A 222 11.21 -2.96 -15.78
N HIS A 223 12.01 -2.95 -14.73
CA HIS A 223 11.72 -3.69 -13.51
C HIS A 223 10.50 -3.12 -12.78
N ALA A 224 9.74 -3.99 -12.12
CA ALA A 224 8.63 -3.57 -11.27
C ALA A 224 9.10 -2.63 -10.14
N LEU A 225 8.35 -1.57 -9.87
CA LEU A 225 8.74 -0.50 -8.95
C LEU A 225 7.84 -0.49 -7.70
N HIS A 226 8.50 -0.53 -6.53
CA HIS A 226 7.84 -0.43 -5.24
C HIS A 226 8.00 0.99 -4.68
N LEU A 227 6.92 1.74 -4.62
CA LEU A 227 6.89 3.11 -4.12
C LEU A 227 6.71 3.18 -2.60
N GLY A 228 7.25 4.22 -2.01
CA GLY A 228 7.01 4.57 -0.62
C GLY A 228 8.02 5.58 -0.12
N LEU A 229 7.53 6.57 0.61
CA LEU A 229 8.38 7.51 1.35
C LEU A 229 8.98 6.78 2.55
N THR A 230 10.23 7.09 2.92
CA THR A 230 10.79 6.68 4.21
C THR A 230 10.69 7.85 5.19
N GLU A 231 10.50 7.55 6.49
CA GLU A 231 10.47 8.58 7.55
C GLU A 231 9.46 9.71 7.26
N ALA A 232 8.27 9.33 6.75
CA ALA A 232 7.24 10.30 6.39
C ALA A 232 6.73 11.12 7.59
N GLY A 233 6.80 10.54 8.79
CA GLY A 233 6.36 11.15 10.05
C GLY A 233 5.04 10.59 10.56
N MET A 234 4.48 11.25 11.58
CA MET A 234 3.26 10.83 12.27
C MET A 234 2.02 11.54 11.71
N GLY A 235 0.86 10.94 11.93
CA GLY A 235 -0.45 11.54 11.72
C GLY A 235 -0.61 12.18 10.35
N SER A 236 -1.28 13.34 10.31
CA SER A 236 -1.61 14.04 9.07
C SER A 236 -0.38 14.44 8.25
N LYS A 237 0.74 14.81 8.87
CA LYS A 237 1.98 15.18 8.17
C LYS A 237 2.50 14.00 7.33
N GLY A 238 2.55 12.81 7.93
CA GLY A 238 3.00 11.61 7.22
C GLY A 238 2.05 11.17 6.11
N ILE A 239 0.73 11.27 6.36
CA ILE A 239 -0.31 10.98 5.37
C ILE A 239 -0.20 11.92 4.17
N VAL A 240 -0.15 13.23 4.42
CA VAL A 240 -0.06 14.25 3.36
C VAL A 240 1.22 14.07 2.53
N ALA A 241 2.37 13.89 3.17
CA ALA A 241 3.64 13.70 2.47
C ALA A 241 3.62 12.43 1.59
N SER A 242 3.14 11.32 2.14
CA SER A 242 3.02 10.06 1.40
C SER A 242 2.03 10.17 0.25
N SER A 243 0.83 10.74 0.49
CA SER A 243 -0.19 10.91 -0.53
C SER A 243 0.29 11.78 -1.69
N THR A 244 0.94 12.92 -1.37
CA THR A 244 1.46 13.84 -2.39
C THR A 244 2.52 13.18 -3.26
N ALA A 245 3.50 12.49 -2.64
CA ALA A 245 4.58 11.85 -3.38
C ALA A 245 4.08 10.71 -4.28
N LEU A 246 3.22 9.85 -3.71
CA LEU A 246 2.70 8.70 -4.45
C LEU A 246 1.71 9.10 -5.53
N ALA A 247 0.83 10.07 -5.27
CA ALA A 247 -0.16 10.52 -6.24
C ALA A 247 0.49 11.08 -7.51
N VAL A 248 1.55 11.89 -7.39
CA VAL A 248 2.27 12.42 -8.56
C VAL A 248 2.87 11.29 -9.40
N LEU A 249 3.55 10.32 -8.77
CA LEU A 249 4.17 9.20 -9.49
C LEU A 249 3.14 8.28 -10.14
N LEU A 250 2.06 7.96 -9.40
CA LEU A 250 0.99 7.09 -9.90
C LEU A 250 0.21 7.76 -11.05
N GLU A 251 0.01 9.10 -11.02
CA GLU A 251 -0.60 9.85 -12.14
C GLU A 251 0.26 9.79 -13.40
N GLU A 252 1.59 9.73 -13.24
CA GLU A 252 2.54 9.53 -14.33
C GLU A 252 2.68 8.06 -14.75
N GLY A 253 1.88 7.17 -14.16
CA GLY A 253 1.91 5.73 -14.42
C GLY A 253 3.06 4.98 -13.78
N ILE A 254 3.83 5.62 -12.89
CA ILE A 254 5.01 5.05 -12.23
C ILE A 254 4.58 4.39 -10.92
N GLY A 255 4.86 3.09 -10.76
CA GLY A 255 4.64 2.33 -9.54
C GLY A 255 3.71 1.13 -9.70
N ASP A 256 4.15 -0.01 -9.19
CA ASP A 256 3.47 -1.31 -9.29
C ASP A 256 3.03 -1.85 -7.93
N THR A 257 3.67 -1.41 -6.86
CA THR A 257 3.28 -1.71 -5.49
C THR A 257 3.62 -0.53 -4.59
N ILE A 258 2.80 -0.28 -3.60
CA ILE A 258 2.97 0.85 -2.68
C ILE A 258 2.99 0.39 -1.22
N ARG A 259 3.75 1.10 -0.39
CA ARG A 259 3.72 0.94 1.06
C ARG A 259 3.78 2.32 1.73
N ILE A 260 2.79 2.62 2.55
CA ILE A 260 2.77 3.79 3.42
C ILE A 260 3.62 3.50 4.67
N SER A 261 4.45 4.46 5.07
CA SER A 261 5.34 4.35 6.23
C SER A 261 5.03 5.49 7.20
N LEU A 262 4.11 5.25 8.11
CA LEU A 262 3.79 6.19 9.19
C LEU A 262 4.49 5.76 10.47
N THR A 263 4.92 6.73 11.28
CA THR A 263 5.26 6.48 12.67
C THR A 263 3.94 6.28 13.41
N PRO A 264 3.65 5.08 13.99
CA PRO A 264 2.40 4.86 14.69
C PRO A 264 2.35 5.66 16.01
N GLU A 265 1.16 6.00 16.46
CA GLU A 265 0.93 6.37 17.86
C GLU A 265 1.35 5.20 18.77
N PRO A 266 1.73 5.45 20.01
CA PRO A 266 1.90 4.38 20.99
C PRO A 266 0.63 3.52 21.05
N ASP A 267 0.77 2.20 20.91
CA ASP A 267 -0.34 1.23 20.82
C ASP A 267 -1.30 1.47 19.64
N GLY A 268 -0.88 2.26 18.66
CA GLY A 268 -1.68 2.64 17.48
C GLY A 268 -1.93 1.51 16.51
N ASP A 269 -3.06 1.60 15.83
CA ASP A 269 -3.50 0.63 14.81
C ASP A 269 -2.63 0.68 13.55
N ARG A 270 -1.84 -0.37 13.31
CA ARG A 270 -1.01 -0.52 12.11
C ARG A 270 -1.82 -0.63 10.81
N THR A 271 -3.09 -1.00 10.87
CA THR A 271 -3.95 -1.10 9.70
C THR A 271 -4.23 0.25 9.05
N GLY A 272 -4.00 1.35 9.78
CA GLY A 272 -4.10 2.70 9.24
C GLY A 272 -3.24 2.94 8.00
N GLU A 273 -2.03 2.37 7.94
CA GLU A 273 -1.16 2.45 6.74
C GLU A 273 -1.79 1.79 5.51
N VAL A 274 -2.47 0.65 5.70
CA VAL A 274 -3.17 -0.07 4.62
C VAL A 274 -4.34 0.76 4.11
N ARG A 275 -5.14 1.33 5.03
CA ARG A 275 -6.28 2.19 4.67
C ARG A 275 -5.83 3.41 3.88
N VAL A 276 -4.79 4.11 4.32
CA VAL A 276 -4.23 5.27 3.59
C VAL A 276 -3.75 4.86 2.20
N ALA A 277 -3.09 3.71 2.05
CA ALA A 277 -2.67 3.20 0.74
C ALA A 277 -3.87 2.95 -0.19
N GLN A 278 -4.93 2.32 0.33
CA GLN A 278 -6.17 2.08 -0.41
C GLN A 278 -6.86 3.39 -0.79
N GLU A 279 -6.97 4.34 0.14
CA GLU A 279 -7.58 5.65 -0.08
C GLU A 279 -6.84 6.47 -1.15
N ILE A 280 -5.50 6.40 -1.21
CA ILE A 280 -4.72 7.02 -2.30
C ILE A 280 -5.10 6.40 -3.64
N LEU A 281 -5.07 5.07 -3.77
CA LEU A 281 -5.39 4.39 -5.03
C LEU A 281 -6.83 4.61 -5.47
N GLN A 282 -7.75 4.64 -4.53
CA GLN A 282 -9.18 4.84 -4.79
C GLN A 282 -9.48 6.29 -5.17
N SER A 283 -8.90 7.27 -4.47
CA SER A 283 -9.06 8.70 -4.80
C SER A 283 -8.49 9.05 -6.18
N MET A 284 -7.52 8.29 -6.66
CA MET A 284 -6.95 8.44 -8.01
C MET A 284 -7.71 7.63 -9.08
N GLY A 285 -8.76 6.90 -8.72
CA GLY A 285 -9.50 6.05 -9.65
C GLY A 285 -8.70 4.87 -10.21
N LEU A 286 -7.60 4.48 -9.56
CA LEU A 286 -6.76 3.36 -9.98
C LEU A 286 -7.30 2.01 -9.52
N ARG A 287 -7.91 1.97 -8.35
CA ARG A 287 -8.55 0.78 -7.75
C ARG A 287 -9.71 1.20 -6.86
N ALA A 288 -10.68 0.31 -6.69
CA ALA A 288 -11.72 0.42 -5.67
C ALA A 288 -11.52 -0.67 -4.61
N PHE A 289 -11.75 -0.35 -3.34
CA PHE A 289 -11.58 -1.27 -2.21
C PHE A 289 -12.82 -1.36 -1.31
N VAL A 290 -13.50 -0.24 -1.14
CA VAL A 290 -14.73 -0.10 -0.33
C VAL A 290 -15.62 0.96 -0.98
N PRO A 291 -16.94 0.92 -0.82
CA PRO A 291 -17.80 1.99 -1.29
C PRO A 291 -17.38 3.35 -0.74
N VAL A 292 -17.42 4.38 -1.57
CA VAL A 292 -17.05 5.74 -1.17
C VAL A 292 -18.22 6.43 -0.48
N VAL A 293 -17.95 7.04 0.67
CA VAL A 293 -18.94 7.91 1.35
C VAL A 293 -18.63 9.36 1.04
N ILE A 294 -19.49 9.99 0.26
CA ILE A 294 -19.42 11.40 -0.09
C ILE A 294 -20.20 12.18 0.96
N ALA A 295 -19.54 13.02 1.74
CA ALA A 295 -20.18 13.82 2.77
C ALA A 295 -19.81 15.31 2.66
N CYS A 296 -20.74 16.19 2.95
CA CYS A 296 -20.44 17.62 2.97
C CYS A 296 -19.60 17.99 4.21
N PRO A 297 -18.76 19.06 4.13
CA PRO A 297 -17.92 19.47 5.27
C PRO A 297 -18.71 20.08 6.43
N GLY A 298 -20.01 20.37 6.22
CA GLY A 298 -20.82 21.16 7.17
C GLY A 298 -20.54 22.65 7.06
N CYS A 299 -21.54 23.46 7.37
CA CYS A 299 -21.43 24.91 7.41
C CYS A 299 -22.51 25.49 8.34
N GLY A 300 -22.66 26.83 8.40
CA GLY A 300 -23.69 27.50 9.22
C GLY A 300 -25.14 27.13 8.91
N ARG A 301 -25.41 26.42 7.79
CA ARG A 301 -26.72 25.85 7.47
C ARG A 301 -27.04 24.58 8.20
N THR A 302 -26.02 23.94 8.82
CA THR A 302 -26.17 22.66 9.49
C THR A 302 -25.55 22.77 10.89
N THR A 303 -26.38 23.12 11.87
CA THR A 303 -25.94 23.25 13.28
C THR A 303 -26.03 21.93 14.05
N SER A 304 -26.69 20.92 13.48
CA SER A 304 -26.75 19.56 14.03
C SER A 304 -25.56 18.73 13.60
N THR A 305 -25.01 17.93 14.52
CA THR A 305 -23.95 16.93 14.25
C THR A 305 -24.49 15.62 13.66
N TYR A 306 -25.81 15.51 13.49
CA TYR A 306 -26.45 14.26 13.09
C TYR A 306 -25.98 13.74 11.73
N PHE A 307 -25.77 14.62 10.74
CA PHE A 307 -25.28 14.19 9.43
C PHE A 307 -23.83 13.67 9.50
N GLN A 308 -23.00 14.24 10.39
CA GLN A 308 -21.64 13.77 10.62
C GLN A 308 -21.66 12.37 11.22
N GLN A 309 -22.52 12.15 12.23
CA GLN A 309 -22.72 10.86 12.85
C GLN A 309 -23.23 9.84 11.83
N LEU A 310 -24.24 10.20 11.02
CA LEU A 310 -24.75 9.33 9.97
C LEU A 310 -23.67 8.96 8.94
N ALA A 311 -22.87 9.93 8.48
CA ALA A 311 -21.77 9.67 7.55
C ALA A 311 -20.73 8.71 8.16
N GLN A 312 -20.41 8.88 9.43
CA GLN A 312 -19.50 7.99 10.16
C GLN A 312 -20.08 6.58 10.33
N ASP A 313 -21.35 6.47 10.69
CA ASP A 313 -22.08 5.21 10.85
C ASP A 313 -22.12 4.45 9.51
N VAL A 314 -22.45 5.16 8.41
CA VAL A 314 -22.46 4.57 7.06
C VAL A 314 -21.07 4.09 6.66
N GLN A 315 -20.04 4.91 6.83
CA GLN A 315 -18.67 4.54 6.50
C GLN A 315 -18.21 3.30 7.30
N SER A 316 -18.53 3.26 8.58
CA SER A 316 -18.20 2.13 9.45
C SER A 316 -18.93 0.87 9.04
N TYR A 317 -20.23 0.98 8.72
CA TYR A 317 -21.05 -0.13 8.24
C TYR A 317 -20.51 -0.71 6.93
N LEU A 318 -20.26 0.13 5.92
CA LEU A 318 -19.72 -0.30 4.64
C LEU A 318 -18.39 -1.06 4.80
N ARG A 319 -17.49 -0.55 5.62
CA ARG A 319 -16.21 -1.22 5.91
C ARG A 319 -16.39 -2.56 6.62
N GLN A 320 -17.35 -2.67 7.54
CA GLN A 320 -17.63 -3.92 8.25
C GLN A 320 -18.27 -4.98 7.34
N GLN A 321 -19.08 -4.57 6.38
CA GLN A 321 -19.72 -5.47 5.44
C GLN A 321 -18.80 -5.93 4.30
N MET A 322 -17.78 -5.15 3.94
CA MET A 322 -16.92 -5.44 2.77
C MET A 322 -16.32 -6.84 2.71
N PRO A 323 -15.83 -7.45 3.80
CA PRO A 323 -15.32 -8.83 3.74
C PRO A 323 -16.36 -9.82 3.24
N LEU A 324 -17.60 -9.70 3.71
CA LEU A 324 -18.72 -10.54 3.28
C LEU A 324 -19.22 -10.16 1.88
N TRP A 325 -19.35 -8.88 1.60
CA TRP A 325 -19.85 -8.38 0.32
C TRP A 325 -18.92 -8.70 -0.85
N ARG A 326 -17.61 -8.66 -0.63
CA ARG A 326 -16.63 -9.00 -1.67
C ARG A 326 -16.79 -10.43 -2.19
N GLU A 327 -17.24 -11.36 -1.35
CA GLU A 327 -17.47 -12.76 -1.73
C GLU A 327 -18.78 -12.95 -2.51
N HIS A 328 -19.80 -12.13 -2.18
CA HIS A 328 -21.16 -12.37 -2.68
C HIS A 328 -21.65 -11.31 -3.69
N TYR A 329 -21.04 -10.13 -3.71
CA TYR A 329 -21.47 -8.97 -4.49
C TYR A 329 -20.31 -8.33 -5.26
N PRO A 330 -19.78 -8.99 -6.31
CA PRO A 330 -18.65 -8.44 -7.08
C PRO A 330 -18.97 -7.06 -7.64
N GLY A 331 -18.04 -6.10 -7.49
CA GLY A 331 -18.20 -4.72 -7.96
C GLY A 331 -18.78 -3.76 -6.93
N VAL A 332 -19.26 -4.24 -5.78
CA VAL A 332 -19.85 -3.39 -4.72
C VAL A 332 -18.87 -2.32 -4.21
N GLU A 333 -17.57 -2.59 -4.28
CA GLU A 333 -16.52 -1.66 -3.91
C GLU A 333 -16.50 -0.38 -4.75
N THR A 334 -17.17 -0.35 -5.89
CA THR A 334 -17.28 0.81 -6.77
C THR A 334 -18.47 1.72 -6.47
N MET A 335 -19.32 1.33 -5.52
CA MET A 335 -20.52 2.07 -5.16
C MET A 335 -20.19 3.39 -4.46
N ASP A 336 -20.91 4.46 -4.81
CA ASP A 336 -20.87 5.77 -4.16
C ASP A 336 -22.11 5.97 -3.29
N VAL A 337 -21.89 6.38 -2.03
CA VAL A 337 -22.96 6.70 -1.06
C VAL A 337 -22.84 8.15 -0.61
N ALA A 338 -23.84 8.96 -0.87
CA ALA A 338 -23.86 10.38 -0.46
C ALA A 338 -24.61 10.61 0.85
N VAL A 339 -24.00 11.32 1.80
CA VAL A 339 -24.62 11.76 3.06
C VAL A 339 -24.50 13.26 3.19
N MET A 340 -25.61 13.99 2.91
CA MET A 340 -25.62 15.44 2.84
C MET A 340 -26.41 16.06 3.99
N GLY A 341 -25.93 17.19 4.52
CA GLY A 341 -26.45 17.83 5.72
C GLY A 341 -27.47 18.93 5.49
N CYS A 342 -27.82 19.32 4.25
CA CYS A 342 -28.83 20.32 3.94
C CYS A 342 -29.34 20.21 2.50
N VAL A 343 -30.43 20.89 2.19
CA VAL A 343 -31.06 20.85 0.86
C VAL A 343 -30.33 21.65 -0.23
N VAL A 344 -29.29 22.41 0.09
CA VAL A 344 -28.63 23.29 -0.91
C VAL A 344 -27.83 22.45 -1.91
N ASN A 345 -26.90 21.64 -1.45
CA ASN A 345 -26.13 20.70 -2.31
C ASN A 345 -26.66 19.27 -2.20
N GLY A 346 -27.43 18.97 -1.14
CA GLY A 346 -27.84 17.62 -0.82
C GLY A 346 -28.55 16.89 -1.96
N PRO A 347 -29.60 17.45 -2.58
CA PRO A 347 -30.27 16.76 -3.68
C PRO A 347 -29.40 16.56 -4.91
N GLY A 348 -28.50 17.51 -5.21
CA GLY A 348 -27.57 17.41 -6.34
C GLY A 348 -26.57 16.28 -6.15
N GLU A 349 -25.80 16.32 -5.08
CA GLU A 349 -24.80 15.28 -4.76
C GLU A 349 -25.44 13.90 -4.57
N SER A 350 -26.59 13.83 -3.89
CA SER A 350 -27.30 12.57 -3.67
C SER A 350 -27.82 11.93 -4.97
N LYS A 351 -28.05 12.71 -6.03
CA LYS A 351 -28.46 12.21 -7.34
C LYS A 351 -27.28 11.70 -8.19
N HIS A 352 -26.08 12.19 -7.92
CA HIS A 352 -24.88 11.75 -8.63
C HIS A 352 -24.29 10.46 -8.06
N ALA A 353 -24.58 10.16 -6.78
CA ALA A 353 -24.20 8.91 -6.16
C ALA A 353 -25.17 7.78 -6.54
N ASN A 354 -24.73 6.52 -6.43
CA ASN A 354 -25.59 5.35 -6.58
C ASN A 354 -26.75 5.40 -5.57
N ILE A 355 -26.44 5.79 -4.33
CA ILE A 355 -27.44 5.99 -3.30
C ILE A 355 -27.07 7.21 -2.45
N GLY A 356 -28.03 8.08 -2.16
CA GLY A 356 -27.77 9.28 -1.39
C GLY A 356 -28.92 9.71 -0.51
N ILE A 357 -28.59 10.31 0.63
CA ILE A 357 -29.54 10.92 1.54
C ILE A 357 -29.22 12.39 1.74
N SER A 358 -30.24 13.23 1.65
CA SER A 358 -30.15 14.67 1.96
C SER A 358 -30.88 14.94 3.26
N LEU A 359 -30.15 15.17 4.33
CA LEU A 359 -30.72 15.54 5.63
C LEU A 359 -31.19 17.00 5.63
N PRO A 360 -32.18 17.37 6.45
CA PRO A 360 -32.59 18.77 6.59
C PRO A 360 -31.54 19.56 7.36
N GLY A 361 -31.24 20.75 6.85
CA GLY A 361 -30.47 21.79 7.54
C GLY A 361 -31.26 22.48 8.65
N THR A 362 -30.62 23.44 9.33
CA THR A 362 -31.24 24.24 10.39
C THR A 362 -32.42 25.08 9.84
N GLY A 363 -33.59 24.91 10.45
CA GLY A 363 -34.80 25.60 10.01
C GLY A 363 -35.51 24.99 8.80
N GLU A 364 -34.98 23.90 8.22
CA GLU A 364 -35.62 23.16 7.14
C GLU A 364 -36.68 22.18 7.67
N ARG A 365 -37.59 21.71 6.79
CA ARG A 365 -38.57 20.70 7.17
C ARG A 365 -37.88 19.42 7.55
N PRO A 366 -38.27 18.72 8.65
CA PRO A 366 -37.62 17.51 9.13
C PRO A 366 -37.93 16.30 8.23
N ALA A 367 -37.43 16.33 7.02
CA ALA A 367 -37.61 15.32 5.97
C ALA A 367 -36.28 15.06 5.26
N ALA A 368 -35.88 13.81 5.18
CA ALA A 368 -34.64 13.36 4.55
C ALA A 368 -34.96 12.56 3.28
N PRO A 369 -35.00 13.18 2.10
CA PRO A 369 -35.18 12.46 0.85
C PRO A 369 -33.97 11.56 0.57
N VAL A 370 -34.24 10.34 0.15
CA VAL A 370 -33.28 9.35 -0.33
C VAL A 370 -33.40 9.25 -1.84
N TYR A 371 -32.26 9.22 -2.50
CA TYR A 371 -32.14 9.08 -3.94
C TYR A 371 -31.43 7.76 -4.25
N ILE A 372 -31.88 7.07 -5.29
CA ILE A 372 -31.28 5.84 -5.81
C ILE A 372 -31.15 6.03 -7.32
N ASP A 373 -29.94 5.86 -7.85
CA ASP A 373 -29.63 5.99 -9.28
C ASP A 373 -30.20 7.29 -9.91
N GLY A 374 -30.05 8.40 -9.18
CA GLY A 374 -30.48 9.72 -9.63
C GLY A 374 -31.94 10.08 -9.36
N GLU A 375 -32.80 9.12 -8.98
CA GLU A 375 -34.20 9.32 -8.75
C GLU A 375 -34.56 9.34 -7.25
N LYS A 376 -35.53 10.16 -6.88
CA LYS A 376 -36.03 10.21 -5.51
C LYS A 376 -36.88 8.96 -5.20
N ALA A 377 -36.33 8.07 -4.36
CA ALA A 377 -36.99 6.80 -4.00
C ALA A 377 -37.96 6.96 -2.81
N VAL A 378 -37.49 7.51 -1.69
CA VAL A 378 -38.27 7.62 -0.46
C VAL A 378 -37.90 8.88 0.32
N THR A 379 -38.72 9.27 1.29
CA THR A 379 -38.38 10.33 2.24
C THR A 379 -38.47 9.79 3.66
N LEU A 380 -37.35 9.75 4.34
CA LEU A 380 -37.25 9.31 5.73
C LEU A 380 -37.59 10.44 6.69
N LYS A 381 -38.22 10.10 7.83
CA LYS A 381 -38.63 11.08 8.86
C LYS A 381 -38.48 10.48 10.26
N GLY A 382 -38.29 11.36 11.24
CA GLY A 382 -38.32 10.99 12.67
C GLY A 382 -37.09 10.29 13.18
N LYS A 383 -37.24 9.49 14.24
CA LYS A 383 -36.15 8.72 14.86
C LYS A 383 -35.88 7.43 14.06
N GLY A 384 -34.61 7.08 13.89
CA GLY A 384 -34.22 5.83 13.22
C GLY A 384 -33.86 5.96 11.75
N ILE A 385 -33.65 7.18 11.25
CA ILE A 385 -33.19 7.44 9.86
C ILE A 385 -31.93 6.64 9.52
N THR A 386 -30.93 6.58 10.41
CA THR A 386 -29.70 5.79 10.20
C THR A 386 -30.01 4.33 9.89
N LYS A 387 -30.81 3.68 10.75
CA LYS A 387 -31.15 2.26 10.54
C LYS A 387 -31.93 2.03 9.25
N ALA A 388 -32.89 2.93 8.96
CA ALA A 388 -33.68 2.83 7.74
C ALA A 388 -32.83 3.05 6.49
N PHE A 389 -31.88 4.02 6.53
CA PHE A 389 -30.99 4.27 5.41
C PHE A 389 -30.00 3.12 5.18
N LEU A 390 -29.42 2.54 6.23
CA LEU A 390 -28.55 1.37 6.11
C LEU A 390 -29.30 0.15 5.54
N ALA A 391 -30.57 -0.06 5.90
CA ALA A 391 -31.38 -1.12 5.30
C ALA A 391 -31.59 -0.88 3.79
N ILE A 392 -31.83 0.37 3.37
CA ILE A 392 -31.95 0.70 1.93
C ILE A 392 -30.62 0.48 1.20
N VAL A 393 -29.48 0.81 1.82
CA VAL A 393 -28.13 0.52 1.26
C VAL A 393 -27.95 -0.99 1.09
N GLU A 394 -28.33 -1.80 2.08
CA GLU A 394 -28.21 -3.25 2.00
C GLU A 394 -29.11 -3.85 0.91
N ASP A 395 -30.35 -3.38 0.80
CA ASP A 395 -31.28 -3.80 -0.26
C ASP A 395 -30.78 -3.40 -1.64
N TYR A 396 -30.16 -2.22 -1.77
CA TYR A 396 -29.51 -1.78 -3.01
C TYR A 396 -28.36 -2.72 -3.40
N VAL A 397 -27.49 -3.06 -2.45
CA VAL A 397 -26.37 -3.99 -2.70
C VAL A 397 -26.88 -5.33 -3.19
N ARG A 398 -27.88 -5.89 -2.52
CA ARG A 398 -28.49 -7.18 -2.92
C ARG A 398 -29.11 -7.15 -4.31
N SER A 399 -29.77 -6.06 -4.67
CA SER A 399 -30.51 -5.96 -5.94
C SER A 399 -29.61 -5.60 -7.13
N HIS A 400 -28.52 -4.84 -6.92
CA HIS A 400 -27.69 -4.32 -8.00
C HIS A 400 -26.40 -5.11 -8.22
N TYR A 401 -25.88 -5.73 -7.15
CA TYR A 401 -24.65 -6.53 -7.19
C TYR A 401 -24.88 -8.02 -6.92
N GLY A 402 -26.09 -8.41 -6.49
CA GLY A 402 -26.50 -9.81 -6.40
C GLY A 402 -26.85 -10.33 -7.78
N GLY A 403 -25.90 -10.97 -8.46
CA GLY A 403 -26.17 -11.65 -9.73
C GLY A 403 -27.24 -12.75 -9.55
N GLU A 404 -28.09 -12.92 -10.53
CA GLU A 404 -28.88 -14.16 -10.65
C GLU A 404 -27.89 -15.32 -10.78
N HIS A 405 -27.81 -16.17 -9.77
CA HIS A 405 -27.15 -17.47 -9.83
C HIS A 405 -28.14 -18.53 -10.31
#